data_e533f84ddf3708666b610a65a8f56c5f
#
_entry.id   e533f84ddf3708666b610a65a8f56c5f
#
_cell.length_a   1.000
_cell.length_b   1.000
_cell.length_c   1.000
_cell.angle_alpha   90.00
_cell.angle_beta   90.00
_cell.angle_gamma   90.00
#
_symmetry.space_group_name_H-M   'P 1'
#
loop_
_entity.id
_entity.type
_entity.pdbx_description
1 polymer ?
#
loop_
_entity_poly.entity_id
_entity_poly.type
_entity_poly.pdbx_seq_one_letter_code
_entity_poly.pdbx_strand_id
1 'polypeptide(L)'
;TDVPYCLYGTTAFIAGKGEIVQPLVPMPQCWVVLVKPRISVSTRKIFQQVSKIDELSHPDMASLSQAILAQDYEEMLCHMGNSLEDITIPKYPVVQQIKDRMIKYGADIALMSGSGPTVFALCRQHSRAQRIYNGLKGFCEEVYLVRTLK
;
A
#
# COMPACT_ATOMS: atom_id res chain seq x y z
N THR A 1 8.67 6.22 -1.63
CA THR A 1 8.71 6.73 -3.01
C THR A 1 7.50 6.35 -3.82
N ASP A 2 6.78 5.33 -3.41
CA ASP A 2 5.79 4.68 -4.25
C ASP A 2 4.37 5.11 -3.91
N VAL A 3 4.07 5.32 -2.63
CA VAL A 3 2.77 5.78 -2.18
C VAL A 3 2.37 7.13 -2.77
N PRO A 4 3.28 8.09 -2.95
CA PRO A 4 2.89 9.41 -3.46
C PRO A 4 2.14 9.40 -4.78
N TYR A 5 2.28 8.38 -5.59
CA TYR A 5 1.56 8.31 -6.87
C TYR A 5 0.05 8.31 -6.69
N CYS A 6 -0.43 7.68 -5.64
CA CYS A 6 -1.86 7.71 -5.33
C CYS A 6 -2.30 9.12 -4.94
N LEU A 7 -1.41 9.88 -4.30
CA LEU A 7 -1.71 11.23 -3.83
C LEU A 7 -1.78 12.26 -4.95
N TYR A 8 -1.07 11.99 -6.04
CA TYR A 8 -1.07 12.89 -7.20
C TYR A 8 -2.22 12.64 -8.16
N GLY A 9 -3.12 11.73 -7.82
CA GLY A 9 -4.28 11.47 -8.65
C GLY A 9 -4.02 10.60 -9.86
N THR A 10 -2.79 10.15 -10.04
CA THR A 10 -2.44 9.20 -11.08
C THR A 10 -1.95 7.92 -10.43
N THR A 11 -2.18 6.80 -11.11
CA THR A 11 -1.72 5.50 -10.65
C THR A 11 -0.58 5.05 -11.54
N ALA A 12 0.45 4.45 -10.95
CA ALA A 12 1.58 3.92 -11.69
C ALA A 12 1.93 2.52 -11.19
N PHE A 13 2.43 1.68 -12.07
CA PHE A 13 3.01 0.41 -11.67
C PHE A 13 4.45 0.61 -11.26
N ILE A 14 4.81 -0.05 -10.16
CA ILE A 14 6.18 -0.10 -9.67
C ILE A 14 6.62 -1.56 -9.80
N ALA A 15 7.70 -1.78 -10.51
CA ALA A 15 8.19 -3.14 -10.76
C ALA A 15 9.68 -3.25 -10.46
N GLY A 16 10.14 -4.49 -10.25
CA GLY A 16 11.55 -4.77 -10.02
C GLY A 16 12.09 -4.02 -8.80
N LYS A 17 13.00 -3.11 -9.03
CA LYS A 17 13.69 -2.36 -7.96
C LYS A 17 12.99 -1.06 -7.58
N GLY A 18 11.70 -0.99 -7.74
CA GLY A 18 10.94 0.22 -7.45
C GLY A 18 10.89 1.21 -8.60
N GLU A 19 11.25 0.79 -9.79
CA GLU A 19 11.17 1.61 -10.99
C GLU A 19 9.73 1.73 -11.45
N ILE A 20 9.35 2.95 -11.85
CA ILE A 20 8.03 3.20 -12.40
C ILE A 20 7.96 2.61 -13.80
N VAL A 21 7.05 1.66 -13.99
CA VAL A 21 6.90 0.99 -15.28
C VAL A 21 6.06 1.82 -16.22
N GLN A 22 4.89 2.28 -15.76
CA GLN A 22 3.96 2.98 -16.63
C GLN A 22 2.93 3.75 -15.81
N PRO A 23 2.70 5.04 -16.12
CA PRO A 23 1.59 5.77 -15.53
C PRO A 23 0.26 5.26 -16.11
N LEU A 24 -0.77 5.25 -15.28
CA LEU A 24 -2.11 4.83 -15.67
C LEU A 24 -3.10 5.95 -15.44
N VAL A 25 -4.36 5.72 -15.87
CA VAL A 25 -5.44 6.63 -15.53
C VAL A 25 -5.61 6.70 -14.02
N PRO A 26 -6.23 7.78 -13.50
CA PRO A 26 -6.48 7.88 -12.07
C PRO A 26 -7.26 6.67 -11.57
N MET A 27 -6.86 6.15 -10.40
CA MET A 27 -7.57 5.05 -9.76
C MET A 27 -8.95 5.51 -9.29
N PRO A 28 -9.89 4.57 -9.04
CA PRO A 28 -11.18 4.93 -8.47
C PRO A 28 -11.01 5.73 -7.20
N GLN A 29 -11.82 6.78 -7.02
CA GLN A 29 -11.69 7.65 -5.85
C GLN A 29 -11.93 6.87 -4.57
N CYS A 30 -11.03 7.08 -3.60
CA CYS A 30 -11.14 6.47 -2.29
C CYS A 30 -10.35 7.32 -1.28
N TRP A 31 -10.47 6.94 -0.02
CA TRP A 31 -9.73 7.57 1.07
C TRP A 31 -8.53 6.70 1.40
N VAL A 32 -7.40 7.35 1.71
CA VAL A 32 -6.15 6.67 2.02
C VAL A 32 -5.70 7.07 3.42
N VAL A 33 -5.40 6.08 4.25
CA VAL A 33 -4.77 6.32 5.54
C VAL A 33 -3.34 5.83 5.45
N LEU A 34 -2.40 6.73 5.67
CA LEU A 34 -0.97 6.44 5.62
C LEU A 34 -0.42 6.40 7.04
N VAL A 35 0.33 5.36 7.36
CA VAL A 35 0.98 5.22 8.67
C VAL A 35 2.44 4.94 8.47
N LYS A 36 3.29 5.76 9.09
CA LYS A 36 4.73 5.55 9.06
C LYS A 36 5.22 5.28 10.48
N PRO A 37 5.56 4.03 10.81
CA PRO A 37 6.12 3.73 12.12
C PRO A 37 7.55 4.28 12.25
N ARG A 38 7.99 4.47 13.49
CA ARG A 38 9.32 5.02 13.79
C ARG A 38 10.41 3.97 13.68
N ILE A 39 10.54 3.35 12.54
CA ILE A 39 11.63 2.42 12.26
C ILE A 39 12.18 2.76 10.88
N SER A 40 13.43 2.39 10.66
CA SER A 40 14.06 2.56 9.36
C SER A 40 14.25 1.20 8.72
N VAL A 41 13.83 1.08 7.46
CA VAL A 41 14.01 -0.13 6.67
C VAL A 41 14.97 0.22 5.53
N SER A 42 16.04 -0.56 5.40
CA SER A 42 16.97 -0.36 4.31
C SER A 42 16.40 -0.92 3.02
N THR A 43 15.97 -0.05 2.12
CA THR A 43 15.47 -0.42 0.81
C THR A 43 16.49 -1.28 0.07
N ARG A 44 17.77 -0.90 0.16
CA ARG A 44 18.86 -1.64 -0.47
C ARG A 44 18.92 -3.10 0.02
N LYS A 45 18.84 -3.31 1.34
CA LYS A 45 18.91 -4.66 1.91
C LYS A 45 17.70 -5.49 1.51
N ILE A 46 16.53 -4.88 1.43
CA ILE A 46 15.32 -5.58 1.01
C ILE A 46 15.47 -6.05 -0.44
N PHE A 47 15.90 -5.16 -1.35
CA PHE A 47 16.06 -5.52 -2.75
C PHE A 47 17.20 -6.51 -2.97
N GLN A 48 18.22 -6.52 -2.13
CA GLN A 48 19.28 -7.53 -2.20
C GLN A 48 18.73 -8.93 -1.94
N GLN A 49 17.72 -9.05 -1.08
CA GLN A 49 17.10 -10.34 -0.79
C GLN A 49 16.15 -10.81 -1.88
N VAL A 50 15.60 -9.90 -2.67
CA VAL A 50 14.75 -10.26 -3.80
C VAL A 50 15.49 -11.19 -4.77
N SER A 51 16.77 -10.91 -5.02
CA SER A 51 17.57 -11.72 -5.92
C SER A 51 17.90 -13.11 -5.37
N LYS A 52 17.70 -13.35 -4.07
CA LYS A 52 17.99 -14.63 -3.41
C LYS A 52 16.75 -15.49 -3.20
N ILE A 53 15.56 -14.94 -3.44
CA ILE A 53 14.29 -15.65 -3.22
C ILE A 53 13.66 -15.84 -4.59
N ASP A 54 13.56 -17.11 -5.00
CA ASP A 54 13.01 -17.45 -6.32
C ASP A 54 11.49 -17.34 -6.38
N GLU A 55 10.82 -17.43 -5.23
CA GLU A 55 9.36 -17.46 -5.17
C GLU A 55 8.81 -16.36 -4.26
N LEU A 56 8.69 -15.16 -4.82
CA LEU A 56 7.90 -14.10 -4.18
C LEU A 56 6.48 -14.13 -4.74
N SER A 57 5.51 -13.76 -3.91
CA SER A 57 4.16 -13.54 -4.42
C SER A 57 4.17 -12.31 -5.32
N HIS A 58 3.55 -12.43 -6.49
CA HIS A 58 3.51 -11.36 -7.46
C HIS A 58 2.07 -10.95 -7.72
N PRO A 59 1.72 -9.66 -7.55
CA PRO A 59 0.40 -9.19 -7.95
C PRO A 59 0.18 -9.38 -9.46
N ASP A 60 -1.05 -9.67 -9.83
CA ASP A 60 -1.44 -9.76 -11.24
C ASP A 60 -1.61 -8.34 -11.79
N MET A 61 -0.53 -7.82 -12.38
CA MET A 61 -0.49 -6.45 -12.86
C MET A 61 -1.42 -6.20 -14.04
N ALA A 62 -1.64 -7.19 -14.90
CA ALA A 62 -2.54 -7.05 -16.03
C ALA A 62 -4.00 -6.90 -15.57
N SER A 63 -4.43 -7.75 -14.65
CA SER A 63 -5.78 -7.68 -14.10
C SER A 63 -5.98 -6.40 -13.27
N LEU A 64 -4.96 -5.99 -12.54
CA LEU A 64 -5.01 -4.74 -11.79
C LEU A 64 -5.17 -3.54 -12.74
N SER A 65 -4.41 -3.53 -13.82
CA SER A 65 -4.49 -2.47 -14.82
C SER A 65 -5.90 -2.37 -15.42
N GLN A 66 -6.49 -3.51 -15.77
CA GLN A 66 -7.84 -3.55 -16.32
C GLN A 66 -8.88 -3.04 -15.33
N ALA A 67 -8.75 -3.41 -14.06
CA ALA A 67 -9.68 -2.96 -13.03
C ALA A 67 -9.62 -1.44 -12.85
N ILE A 68 -8.42 -0.87 -12.88
CA ILE A 68 -8.24 0.58 -12.76
C ILE A 68 -8.84 1.29 -13.99
N LEU A 69 -8.58 0.79 -15.18
CA LEU A 69 -9.14 1.35 -16.41
C LEU A 69 -10.68 1.32 -16.40
N ALA A 70 -11.25 0.25 -15.87
CA ALA A 70 -12.70 0.10 -15.74
C ALA A 70 -13.27 0.88 -14.54
N GLN A 71 -12.43 1.51 -13.72
CA GLN A 71 -12.83 2.19 -12.50
C GLN A 71 -13.58 1.26 -11.54
N ASP A 72 -13.17 -0.01 -11.51
CA ASP A 72 -13.78 -1.04 -10.66
C ASP A 72 -12.98 -1.17 -9.38
N TYR A 73 -13.45 -0.52 -8.33
CA TYR A 73 -12.76 -0.47 -7.04
C TYR A 73 -12.60 -1.87 -6.44
N GLU A 74 -13.65 -2.68 -6.42
CA GLU A 74 -13.61 -4.02 -5.82
C GLU A 74 -12.62 -4.92 -6.54
N GLU A 75 -12.64 -4.92 -7.88
CA GLU A 75 -11.68 -5.70 -8.66
C GLU A 75 -10.26 -5.20 -8.48
N MET A 76 -10.08 -3.88 -8.39
CA MET A 76 -8.77 -3.30 -8.11
C MET A 76 -8.20 -3.87 -6.82
N LEU A 77 -8.99 -3.91 -5.75
CA LEU A 77 -8.54 -4.45 -4.46
C LEU A 77 -8.14 -5.91 -4.57
N CYS A 78 -8.86 -6.71 -5.36
CA CYS A 78 -8.57 -8.13 -5.52
C CYS A 78 -7.19 -8.39 -6.12
N HIS A 79 -6.66 -7.44 -6.88
CA HIS A 79 -5.39 -7.62 -7.59
C HIS A 79 -4.25 -6.79 -7.03
N MET A 80 -4.48 -6.03 -5.96
CA MET A 80 -3.43 -5.26 -5.30
C MET A 80 -2.61 -6.14 -4.38
N GLY A 81 -1.31 -5.86 -4.32
CA GLY A 81 -0.41 -6.57 -3.42
C GLY A 81 0.97 -5.96 -3.47
N ASN A 82 1.83 -6.41 -2.58
CA ASN A 82 3.23 -5.97 -2.53
C ASN A 82 4.11 -7.17 -2.16
N SER A 83 4.81 -7.70 -3.15
CA SER A 83 5.67 -8.87 -2.96
C SER A 83 6.80 -8.64 -1.96
N LEU A 84 7.21 -7.39 -1.74
CA LEU A 84 8.26 -7.08 -0.78
C LEU A 84 7.82 -7.31 0.67
N GLU A 85 6.52 -7.43 0.93
CA GLU A 85 6.01 -7.79 2.25
C GLU A 85 6.58 -9.13 2.72
N ASP A 86 6.77 -10.07 1.81
CA ASP A 86 7.30 -11.38 2.14
C ASP A 86 8.72 -11.31 2.72
N ILE A 87 9.45 -10.25 2.40
CA ILE A 87 10.81 -10.02 2.89
C ILE A 87 10.80 -9.12 4.12
N THR A 88 10.06 -8.02 4.07
CA THR A 88 10.10 -6.99 5.11
C THR A 88 9.39 -7.39 6.38
N ILE A 89 8.20 -7.99 6.29
CA ILE A 89 7.37 -8.29 7.46
C ILE A 89 8.07 -9.24 8.44
N PRO A 90 8.73 -10.33 8.02
CA PRO A 90 9.43 -11.18 8.97
C PRO A 90 10.51 -10.46 9.78
N LYS A 91 11.12 -9.43 9.20
CA LYS A 91 12.15 -8.64 9.87
C LYS A 91 11.57 -7.52 10.72
N TYR A 92 10.44 -6.99 10.33
CA TYR A 92 9.80 -5.86 10.98
C TYR A 92 8.32 -6.15 11.23
N PRO A 93 8.02 -6.97 12.26
CA PRO A 93 6.64 -7.41 12.53
C PRO A 93 5.64 -6.28 12.78
N VAL A 94 6.13 -5.08 13.14
CA VAL A 94 5.26 -3.93 13.35
C VAL A 94 4.45 -3.59 12.10
N VAL A 95 5.00 -3.89 10.92
CA VAL A 95 4.29 -3.66 9.64
C VAL A 95 3.01 -4.50 9.61
N GLN A 96 3.10 -5.77 9.99
CA GLN A 96 1.92 -6.65 10.04
C GLN A 96 0.94 -6.18 11.12
N GLN A 97 1.44 -5.74 12.26
CA GLN A 97 0.58 -5.23 13.34
C GLN A 97 -0.26 -4.04 12.87
N ILE A 98 0.37 -3.13 12.11
CA ILE A 98 -0.34 -1.97 11.56
C ILE A 98 -1.39 -2.42 10.54
N LYS A 99 -1.03 -3.33 9.63
CA LYS A 99 -1.98 -3.88 8.66
C LYS A 99 -3.20 -4.50 9.35
N ASP A 100 -2.95 -5.31 10.38
CA ASP A 100 -4.02 -5.98 11.12
C ASP A 100 -4.93 -4.96 11.79
N ARG A 101 -4.38 -3.90 12.37
CA ARG A 101 -5.17 -2.84 12.99
C ARG A 101 -6.02 -2.09 11.96
N MET A 102 -5.45 -1.82 10.79
CA MET A 102 -6.20 -1.16 9.72
C MET A 102 -7.41 -1.97 9.29
N ILE A 103 -7.24 -3.27 9.10
CA ILE A 103 -8.35 -4.17 8.75
C ILE A 103 -9.37 -4.23 9.89
N LYS A 104 -8.91 -4.33 11.12
CA LYS A 104 -9.79 -4.35 12.29
C LYS A 104 -10.69 -3.11 12.37
N TYR A 105 -10.14 -1.95 12.01
CA TYR A 105 -10.89 -0.69 12.08
C TYR A 105 -11.71 -0.41 10.82
N GLY A 106 -11.67 -1.29 9.82
CA GLY A 106 -12.58 -1.21 8.68
C GLY A 106 -11.96 -0.87 7.34
N ALA A 107 -10.63 -1.03 7.18
CA ALA A 107 -10.01 -0.84 5.89
C ALA A 107 -10.51 -1.86 4.87
N ASP A 108 -10.71 -1.43 3.64
CA ASP A 108 -11.03 -2.35 2.55
C ASP A 108 -9.80 -3.15 2.14
N ILE A 109 -8.62 -2.55 2.23
CA ILE A 109 -7.35 -3.23 2.06
C ILE A 109 -6.27 -2.50 2.87
N ALA A 110 -5.24 -3.22 3.29
CA ALA A 110 -4.08 -2.66 3.94
C ALA A 110 -2.83 -3.28 3.34
N LEU A 111 -1.91 -2.45 2.88
CA LEU A 111 -0.68 -2.90 2.23
C LEU A 111 0.51 -2.07 2.68
N MET A 112 1.68 -2.72 2.68
CA MET A 112 2.93 -2.00 2.85
C MET A 112 3.26 -1.24 1.57
N SER A 113 3.87 -0.07 1.71
CA SER A 113 4.30 0.76 0.59
C SER A 113 5.76 0.50 0.28
N GLY A 114 6.07 0.08 -0.95
CA GLY A 114 7.44 -0.19 -1.36
C GLY A 114 8.11 -1.21 -0.44
N SER A 115 9.32 -0.91 0.00
CA SER A 115 10.09 -1.76 0.92
C SER A 115 9.67 -1.59 2.39
N GLY A 116 8.74 -0.71 2.67
CA GLY A 116 8.33 -0.32 4.01
C GLY A 116 9.20 0.80 4.59
N PRO A 117 8.93 1.22 5.80
CA PRO A 117 7.96 0.68 6.74
C PRO A 117 6.55 1.25 6.59
N THR A 118 6.34 2.19 5.68
CA THR A 118 5.04 2.83 5.52
C THR A 118 3.98 1.82 5.11
N VAL A 119 2.80 1.92 5.73
CA VAL A 119 1.65 1.08 5.44
C VAL A 119 0.50 1.99 5.08
N PHE A 120 -0.29 1.60 4.10
CA PHE A 120 -1.47 2.37 3.73
C PHE A 120 -2.72 1.49 3.72
N ALA A 121 -3.84 2.14 3.99
CA ALA A 121 -5.16 1.53 3.91
C ALA A 121 -5.98 2.29 2.89
N LEU A 122 -6.82 1.59 2.16
CA LEU A 122 -7.79 2.20 1.26
C LEU A 122 -9.19 1.97 1.82
N CYS A 123 -10.03 3.01 1.73
CA CYS A 123 -11.42 2.95 2.15
C CYS A 123 -12.26 3.72 1.15
N ARG A 124 -13.39 3.11 0.73
CA ARG A 124 -14.36 3.82 -0.10
C ARG A 124 -15.13 4.84 0.73
N GLN A 125 -15.37 4.55 2.02
CA GLN A 125 -16.14 5.40 2.91
C GLN A 125 -15.26 6.23 3.82
N HIS A 126 -15.52 7.53 3.87
CA HIS A 126 -14.80 8.45 4.73
C HIS A 126 -14.89 8.08 6.21
N SER A 127 -16.05 7.64 6.67
CA SER A 127 -16.25 7.28 8.07
C SER A 127 -15.32 6.16 8.53
N ARG A 128 -15.06 5.19 7.67
CA ARG A 128 -14.13 4.10 7.98
C ARG A 128 -12.69 4.59 7.99
N ALA A 129 -12.33 5.43 7.02
CA ALA A 129 -11.00 6.03 7.00
C ALA A 129 -10.73 6.85 8.25
N GLN A 130 -11.72 7.62 8.70
CA GLN A 130 -11.61 8.41 9.93
C GLN A 130 -11.44 7.51 11.15
N ARG A 131 -12.14 6.40 11.20
CA ARG A 131 -12.00 5.42 12.29
C ARG A 131 -10.60 4.83 12.35
N ILE A 132 -10.05 4.47 11.18
CA ILE A 132 -8.68 3.94 11.09
C ILE A 132 -7.68 4.99 11.55
N TYR A 133 -7.83 6.22 11.06
CA TYR A 133 -6.98 7.34 11.44
C TYR A 133 -6.98 7.54 12.96
N ASN A 134 -8.17 7.61 13.57
CA ASN A 134 -8.30 7.81 15.00
C ASN A 134 -7.68 6.65 15.79
N GLY A 135 -7.91 5.42 15.36
CA GLY A 135 -7.38 4.23 16.03
C GLY A 135 -5.87 4.13 15.96
N LEU A 136 -5.28 4.53 14.83
CA LEU A 136 -3.83 4.44 14.65
C LEU A 136 -3.08 5.63 15.22
N LYS A 137 -3.74 6.78 15.37
CA LYS A 137 -3.12 7.93 16.03
C LYS A 137 -2.66 7.62 17.46
N GLY A 138 -3.36 6.74 18.16
CA GLY A 138 -2.94 6.29 19.48
C GLY A 138 -1.80 5.29 19.46
N PHE A 139 -1.56 4.66 18.32
CA PHE A 139 -0.51 3.64 18.16
C PHE A 139 0.76 4.20 17.50
N CYS A 140 0.60 5.09 16.53
CA CYS A 140 1.70 5.69 15.79
C CYS A 140 1.54 7.21 15.73
N GLU A 141 2.67 7.93 15.70
CA GLU A 141 2.65 9.39 15.63
C GLU A 141 2.42 9.94 14.23
N GLU A 142 2.98 9.27 13.21
CA GLU A 142 2.85 9.72 11.82
C GLU A 142 1.72 8.98 11.13
N VAL A 143 0.51 9.55 11.23
CA VAL A 143 -0.69 9.02 10.58
C VAL A 143 -1.32 10.16 9.78
N TYR A 144 -1.65 9.87 8.53
CA TYR A 144 -2.22 10.86 7.61
C TYR A 144 -3.48 10.30 6.96
N LEU A 145 -4.48 11.15 6.81
CA LEU A 145 -5.71 10.82 6.11
C LEU A 145 -5.81 11.73 4.88
N VAL A 146 -5.82 11.13 3.71
CA VAL A 146 -5.87 11.86 2.44
C VAL A 146 -6.88 11.21 1.51
N ARG A 147 -7.26 11.94 0.49
CA ARG A 147 -8.17 11.45 -0.54
C ARG A 147 -7.41 11.35 -1.86
N THR A 148 -7.69 10.29 -2.61
CA THR A 148 -7.11 10.19 -3.95
C THR A 148 -7.67 11.29 -4.83
N LEU A 149 -6.82 11.87 -5.68
CA LEU A 149 -7.24 12.89 -6.63
C LEU A 149 -7.88 12.24 -7.85
N LYS A 150 -8.66 13.03 -8.56
CA LYS A 150 -9.19 12.60 -9.85
C LYS A 150 -8.14 12.61 -10.93
#